data_59a6f3b5d95aea8c301ec44d28bdb5ff
#
_entry.id   59a6f3b5d95aea8c301ec44d28bdb5ff
#
_cell.length_a   1.000
_cell.length_b   1.000
_cell.length_c   1.000
_cell.angle_alpha   90.00
_cell.angle_beta   90.00
_cell.angle_gamma   90.00
#
_symmetry.space_group_name_H-M   'P 1'
#
loop_
_entity.id
_entity.type
_entity.pdbx_description
1 polymer ?
#
loop_
_entity_poly.entity_id
_entity_poly.type
_entity_poly.pdbx_seq_one_letter_code
_entity_poly.pdbx_strand_id
1 'polypeptide(L)'
;MAGSELKAASSGGPRARPQQLGPSWSCAHYDGAICRQKRRAMVPPAATASLSTSQDKPRLGTPDAPAVKDPVKDTILTPRFYTTDFEAMAAMDLRPNEEELEAICEEFRKDYNRHHFVRNESFDGAADKLDPETRKVFIEFLEQSCTSEFSGFLLYKELSRRIKEKNPLLAECFAHMARDEARHAGFLNKSMADFGLQLDLGFLTANKSYTFFKPKFIFYATYLSEKIGYWRYIAIFRHLEKHPESKIYPIFNLFENWCQDENRHGDFFDALMKAQPDTIRGFSARLWCRFFLLAVFATMYVRDVARKEFYEALGLDARDYDKYVIDKTNETSARVFPVVLDVRNPKFWQRLERLVSNNEALSAVDASGGPTPLRTLRKLPWWAANGLEMAKLFLMAPIRSENFQPAIR
;
A
#
# COMPACT_ATOMS: atom_id res chain seq x y z
N MET A 1 52.71 -55.64 -3.87
CA MET A 1 52.53 -56.09 -5.26
C MET A 1 51.50 -55.23 -5.93
N ALA A 2 51.93 -54.55 -7.01
CA ALA A 2 51.20 -53.97 -8.13
C ALA A 2 49.86 -53.24 -7.79
N GLY A 3 49.65 -51.93 -7.95
CA GLY A 3 50.11 -51.01 -9.03
C GLY A 3 49.18 -51.09 -10.22
N SER A 4 48.24 -50.04 -10.30
CA SER A 4 47.85 -49.53 -11.61
C SER A 4 47.17 -48.19 -11.47
N GLU A 5 47.87 -47.16 -11.90
CA GLU A 5 47.36 -45.82 -12.25
C GLU A 5 46.39 -45.92 -13.41
N LEU A 6 45.33 -45.16 -13.37
CA LEU A 6 44.60 -44.80 -14.56
C LEU A 6 44.34 -43.28 -14.58
N LYS A 7 44.91 -42.67 -15.60
CA LYS A 7 44.86 -41.25 -15.95
C LYS A 7 43.43 -40.78 -16.26
N ALA A 8 43.07 -39.64 -15.67
CA ALA A 8 41.90 -38.88 -16.08
C ALA A 8 42.18 -38.09 -17.37
N ALA A 9 41.34 -38.28 -18.39
CA ALA A 9 41.30 -37.46 -19.59
C ALA A 9 40.30 -36.33 -19.40
N SER A 10 40.78 -35.09 -19.54
CA SER A 10 39.99 -33.89 -19.60
C SER A 10 39.36 -33.74 -21.00
N SER A 11 38.03 -33.64 -21.06
CA SER A 11 37.35 -33.13 -22.24
C SER A 11 36.51 -31.92 -21.84
N GLY A 12 37.00 -30.73 -22.23
CA GLY A 12 36.26 -29.51 -22.11
C GLY A 12 35.15 -29.41 -23.16
N GLY A 13 33.92 -29.25 -22.69
CA GLY A 13 32.79 -28.84 -23.52
C GLY A 13 32.47 -27.39 -23.28
N PRO A 14 31.99 -26.64 -24.27
CA PRO A 14 31.86 -25.19 -24.19
C PRO A 14 30.66 -24.78 -23.34
N ARG A 15 30.89 -23.80 -22.45
CA ARG A 15 29.85 -23.12 -21.67
C ARG A 15 28.97 -22.32 -22.62
N ALA A 16 27.66 -22.62 -22.66
CA ALA A 16 26.64 -21.82 -23.30
C ALA A 16 26.44 -20.50 -22.52
N ARG A 17 26.55 -19.38 -23.22
CA ARG A 17 26.15 -18.05 -22.75
C ARG A 17 24.61 -17.95 -22.75
N PRO A 18 23.97 -17.25 -21.82
CA PRO A 18 22.56 -16.91 -21.92
C PRO A 18 22.34 -15.93 -23.08
N GLN A 19 21.40 -16.25 -23.94
CA GLN A 19 20.95 -15.34 -25.01
C GLN A 19 20.16 -14.19 -24.41
N GLN A 20 20.62 -12.96 -24.66
CA GLN A 20 19.83 -11.74 -24.51
C GLN A 20 18.87 -11.65 -25.70
N LEU A 21 17.57 -11.69 -25.43
CA LEU A 21 16.54 -11.33 -26.38
C LEU A 21 16.06 -9.91 -26.02
N GLY A 22 16.55 -8.92 -26.75
CA GLY A 22 16.01 -7.57 -26.75
C GLY A 22 15.45 -7.24 -28.15
N PRO A 23 14.26 -6.67 -28.28
CA PRO A 23 13.87 -6.02 -29.51
C PRO A 23 14.30 -4.54 -29.48
N SER A 24 15.11 -4.18 -30.46
CA SER A 24 15.45 -2.81 -30.81
C SER A 24 14.24 -2.09 -31.39
N TRP A 25 13.88 -0.92 -30.82
CA TRP A 25 13.02 0.05 -31.51
C TRP A 25 13.77 1.37 -31.66
N SER A 26 13.87 1.79 -32.93
CA SER A 26 14.55 3.00 -33.35
C SER A 26 13.77 4.26 -32.94
N CYS A 27 14.48 5.22 -32.37
CA CYS A 27 14.02 6.60 -32.22
C CYS A 27 13.88 7.31 -33.57
N ALA A 28 12.70 7.83 -33.84
CA ALA A 28 12.51 8.87 -34.83
C ALA A 28 12.47 10.24 -34.13
N HIS A 29 13.30 11.15 -34.61
CA HIS A 29 13.42 12.54 -34.15
C HIS A 29 12.11 13.32 -34.36
N TYR A 30 11.76 14.15 -33.42
CA TYR A 30 10.91 15.31 -33.64
C TYR A 30 11.55 16.55 -33.02
N ASP A 31 11.87 17.50 -33.89
CA ASP A 31 12.45 18.80 -33.58
C ASP A 31 11.45 19.76 -32.92
N GLY A 32 12.02 20.65 -32.14
CA GLY A 32 11.36 21.56 -31.26
C GLY A 32 10.62 22.75 -31.89
N ALA A 33 9.87 23.40 -31.03
CA ALA A 33 9.55 24.83 -31.12
C ALA A 33 9.39 25.40 -29.74
N ILE A 34 10.34 26.29 -29.39
CA ILE A 34 10.34 27.09 -28.16
C ILE A 34 9.29 28.19 -28.30
N CYS A 35 8.27 28.18 -27.48
CA CYS A 35 7.37 29.32 -27.31
C CYS A 35 7.62 29.98 -25.95
N ARG A 36 8.34 31.12 -25.95
CA ARG A 36 8.51 32.00 -24.81
C ARG A 36 7.22 32.80 -24.59
N GLN A 37 6.51 32.57 -23.53
CA GLN A 37 5.48 33.50 -23.04
C GLN A 37 5.91 34.18 -21.75
N LYS A 38 5.84 35.51 -21.79
CA LYS A 38 6.26 36.47 -20.75
C LYS A 38 5.43 36.32 -19.48
N ARG A 39 6.11 36.21 -18.35
CA ARG A 39 5.51 36.33 -17.01
C ARG A 39 5.03 37.75 -16.77
N ARG A 40 3.76 37.94 -16.47
CA ARG A 40 3.20 39.12 -15.81
C ARG A 40 2.96 38.76 -14.34
N ALA A 41 3.62 39.49 -13.44
CA ALA A 41 3.38 39.41 -12.02
C ALA A 41 2.01 40.01 -11.67
N MET A 42 1.17 39.24 -10.97
CA MET A 42 -0.04 39.78 -10.30
C MET A 42 0.15 39.59 -8.81
N VAL A 43 0.02 40.74 -8.11
CA VAL A 43 -0.03 40.85 -6.65
C VAL A 43 -1.42 40.41 -6.18
N PRO A 44 -1.58 39.58 -5.14
CA PRO A 44 -2.89 39.23 -4.61
C PRO A 44 -3.41 40.32 -3.66
N PRO A 45 -4.72 40.65 -3.68
CA PRO A 45 -5.33 41.52 -2.68
C PRO A 45 -5.59 40.75 -1.37
N ALA A 46 -5.46 41.50 -0.26
CA ALA A 46 -5.74 41.06 1.09
C ALA A 46 -7.20 40.61 1.26
N ALA A 47 -7.41 39.40 1.81
CA ALA A 47 -8.74 38.91 2.14
C ALA A 47 -9.11 39.30 3.56
N THR A 48 -10.13 40.15 3.68
CA THR A 48 -10.90 40.37 4.89
C THR A 48 -11.84 39.20 5.15
N ALA A 49 -11.72 38.59 6.31
CA ALA A 49 -12.61 37.51 6.75
C ALA A 49 -14.02 38.06 7.06
N SER A 50 -15.03 37.55 6.38
CA SER A 50 -16.42 37.65 6.82
C SER A 50 -16.96 36.21 7.00
N LEU A 51 -17.31 35.88 8.24
CA LEU A 51 -18.13 34.71 8.58
C LEU A 51 -19.50 34.86 7.91
N SER A 52 -19.83 34.01 6.98
CA SER A 52 -21.19 33.78 6.52
C SER A 52 -21.53 32.30 6.64
N THR A 53 -22.49 32.02 7.47
CA THR A 53 -23.24 30.76 7.51
C THR A 53 -23.84 30.51 6.14
N SER A 54 -23.31 29.58 5.35
CA SER A 54 -23.93 29.18 4.10
C SER A 54 -24.77 27.93 4.33
N GLN A 55 -26.08 28.16 4.25
CA GLN A 55 -27.08 27.13 4.01
C GLN A 55 -26.75 26.37 2.73
N ASP A 56 -26.93 25.04 2.78
CA ASP A 56 -26.82 24.11 1.66
C ASP A 56 -27.55 24.62 0.42
N LYS A 57 -26.81 25.01 -0.60
CA LYS A 57 -27.32 25.08 -1.96
C LYS A 57 -26.94 23.77 -2.67
N PRO A 58 -27.93 23.05 -3.23
CA PRO A 58 -27.62 21.89 -4.05
C PRO A 58 -26.77 22.32 -5.24
N ARG A 59 -25.58 21.70 -5.40
CA ARG A 59 -24.78 21.84 -6.62
C ARG A 59 -25.60 21.28 -7.78
N LEU A 60 -25.94 22.14 -8.75
CA LEU A 60 -26.52 21.71 -10.02
C LEU A 60 -25.43 20.87 -10.74
N GLY A 61 -25.48 19.55 -10.57
CA GLY A 61 -24.74 18.61 -11.40
C GLY A 61 -25.42 18.50 -12.76
N THR A 62 -24.63 18.27 -13.82
CA THR A 62 -25.18 17.80 -15.08
C THR A 62 -25.90 16.46 -14.83
N PRO A 63 -26.99 16.13 -15.54
CA PRO A 63 -27.82 14.94 -15.29
C PRO A 63 -27.05 13.61 -15.30
N ASP A 64 -25.86 13.57 -15.87
CA ASP A 64 -25.01 12.38 -16.03
C ASP A 64 -23.75 12.37 -15.14
N ALA A 65 -23.61 13.33 -14.20
CA ALA A 65 -22.45 13.33 -13.30
C ALA A 65 -22.61 12.26 -12.19
N PRO A 66 -21.55 11.47 -11.90
CA PRO A 66 -21.57 10.50 -10.80
C PRO A 66 -21.91 11.17 -9.47
N ALA A 67 -22.72 10.49 -8.64
CA ALA A 67 -23.03 10.99 -7.30
C ALA A 67 -21.76 11.00 -6.43
N VAL A 68 -21.57 12.10 -5.69
CA VAL A 68 -20.49 12.20 -4.71
C VAL A 68 -20.86 11.35 -3.49
N LYS A 69 -20.01 10.39 -3.17
CA LYS A 69 -20.19 9.54 -2.00
C LYS A 69 -19.69 10.25 -0.75
N ASP A 70 -20.49 10.22 0.32
CA ASP A 70 -20.04 10.70 1.63
C ASP A 70 -18.79 9.93 2.09
N PRO A 71 -17.82 10.61 2.72
CA PRO A 71 -16.65 9.94 3.24
C PRO A 71 -17.02 8.85 4.25
N VAL A 72 -16.33 7.71 4.20
CA VAL A 72 -16.50 6.65 5.20
C VAL A 72 -16.15 7.20 6.58
N LYS A 73 -16.99 6.90 7.56
CA LYS A 73 -16.74 7.25 8.96
C LYS A 73 -15.42 6.65 9.43
N ASP A 74 -14.55 7.48 10.00
CA ASP A 74 -13.26 7.05 10.50
C ASP A 74 -13.40 6.02 11.64
N THR A 75 -12.70 4.90 11.48
CA THR A 75 -12.54 3.84 12.47
C THR A 75 -11.06 3.53 12.66
N ILE A 76 -10.73 2.65 13.58
CA ILE A 76 -9.34 2.17 13.73
C ILE A 76 -8.81 1.47 12.45
N LEU A 77 -9.72 0.97 11.61
CA LEU A 77 -9.41 0.24 10.38
C LEU A 77 -9.43 1.14 9.12
N THR A 78 -9.77 2.41 9.23
CA THR A 78 -9.76 3.34 8.10
C THR A 78 -8.32 3.69 7.71
N PRO A 79 -7.98 3.77 6.41
CA PRO A 79 -6.68 4.25 5.97
C PRO A 79 -6.35 5.63 6.56
N ARG A 80 -5.10 5.80 7.01
CA ARG A 80 -4.69 7.01 7.73
C ARG A 80 -3.90 7.94 6.84
N PHE A 81 -4.11 9.24 7.06
CA PHE A 81 -3.30 10.31 6.48
C PHE A 81 -2.15 10.62 7.43
N TYR A 82 -0.93 10.66 6.91
CA TYR A 82 0.28 10.85 7.70
C TYR A 82 0.92 12.20 7.43
N THR A 83 1.59 12.73 8.45
CA THR A 83 2.54 13.82 8.35
C THR A 83 3.77 13.51 9.20
N THR A 84 4.89 14.20 8.96
CA THR A 84 6.16 13.92 9.62
C THR A 84 6.98 15.18 9.88
N ASP A 85 8.15 15.01 10.48
CA ASP A 85 9.19 16.02 10.62
C ASP A 85 9.94 16.15 9.28
N PHE A 86 9.55 17.13 8.48
CA PHE A 86 10.13 17.36 7.15
C PHE A 86 11.58 17.87 7.23
N GLU A 87 11.96 18.60 8.30
CA GLU A 87 13.35 19.06 8.48
C GLU A 87 14.26 17.87 8.80
N ALA A 88 13.82 16.95 9.67
CA ALA A 88 14.56 15.73 9.94
C ALA A 88 14.69 14.85 8.69
N MET A 89 13.62 14.77 7.85
CA MET A 89 13.68 14.07 6.55
C MET A 89 14.67 14.70 5.59
N ALA A 90 14.67 16.04 5.48
CA ALA A 90 15.56 16.79 4.61
C ALA A 90 17.04 16.67 5.02
N ALA A 91 17.31 16.50 6.32
CA ALA A 91 18.66 16.41 6.88
C ALA A 91 19.26 14.99 6.83
N MET A 92 18.56 14.00 6.27
CA MET A 92 19.06 12.62 6.20
C MET A 92 20.31 12.49 5.35
N ASP A 93 21.29 11.77 5.88
CA ASP A 93 22.49 11.39 5.13
C ASP A 93 22.21 10.10 4.33
N LEU A 94 22.22 10.20 3.01
CA LEU A 94 21.97 9.07 2.13
C LEU A 94 23.22 8.30 1.73
N ARG A 95 24.43 8.86 1.98
CA ARG A 95 25.73 8.28 1.56
C ARG A 95 25.90 6.81 1.96
N PRO A 96 25.40 6.31 3.12
CA PRO A 96 25.58 4.90 3.46
C PRO A 96 24.95 3.91 2.48
N ASN A 97 23.99 4.35 1.62
CA ASN A 97 23.33 3.53 0.60
C ASN A 97 22.85 4.34 -0.61
N GLU A 98 23.60 5.38 -0.97
CA GLU A 98 23.22 6.33 -2.02
C GLU A 98 23.14 5.66 -3.39
N GLU A 99 24.08 4.77 -3.71
CA GLU A 99 24.14 4.05 -4.99
C GLU A 99 22.85 3.22 -5.25
N GLU A 100 22.35 2.50 -4.24
CA GLU A 100 21.09 1.75 -4.36
C GLU A 100 19.89 2.68 -4.53
N LEU A 101 19.89 3.82 -3.82
CA LEU A 101 18.83 4.83 -3.94
C LEU A 101 18.84 5.51 -5.32
N GLU A 102 20.01 5.82 -5.88
CA GLU A 102 20.13 6.35 -7.24
C GLU A 102 19.64 5.33 -8.29
N ALA A 103 20.02 4.06 -8.13
CA ALA A 103 19.57 3.00 -9.03
C ALA A 103 18.03 2.84 -9.01
N ILE A 104 17.42 2.91 -7.83
CA ILE A 104 15.96 2.86 -7.69
C ILE A 104 15.30 4.12 -8.27
N CYS A 105 15.90 5.31 -8.07
CA CYS A 105 15.42 6.54 -8.68
C CYS A 105 15.42 6.45 -10.20
N GLU A 106 16.46 5.85 -10.79
CA GLU A 106 16.52 5.61 -12.24
C GLU A 106 15.42 4.65 -12.72
N GLU A 107 15.09 3.61 -11.93
CA GLU A 107 13.94 2.73 -12.24
C GLU A 107 12.61 3.51 -12.19
N PHE A 108 12.43 4.42 -11.24
CA PHE A 108 11.25 5.29 -11.19
C PHE A 108 11.16 6.24 -12.40
N ARG A 109 12.28 6.78 -12.90
CA ARG A 109 12.31 7.65 -14.10
C ARG A 109 11.81 6.96 -15.35
N LYS A 110 12.03 5.64 -15.49
CA LYS A 110 11.57 4.85 -16.64
C LYS A 110 10.06 4.81 -16.77
N ASP A 111 9.32 4.97 -15.68
CA ASP A 111 7.85 5.03 -15.65
C ASP A 111 7.18 3.90 -16.46
N TYR A 112 7.54 2.66 -16.16
CA TYR A 112 7.09 1.47 -16.93
C TYR A 112 5.58 1.39 -17.10
N ASN A 113 4.82 1.89 -16.13
CA ASN A 113 3.36 1.80 -16.10
C ASN A 113 2.66 3.04 -16.67
N ARG A 114 3.40 3.95 -17.35
CA ARG A 114 2.85 5.19 -17.92
C ARG A 114 1.59 4.99 -18.77
N HIS A 115 1.51 3.88 -19.49
CA HIS A 115 0.45 3.59 -20.46
C HIS A 115 -0.44 2.41 -20.07
N HIS A 116 -0.26 1.82 -18.88
CA HIS A 116 -1.00 0.61 -18.48
C HIS A 116 -2.35 0.91 -17.81
N PHE A 117 -2.47 2.00 -17.06
CA PHE A 117 -3.71 2.37 -16.39
C PHE A 117 -4.68 3.09 -17.34
N VAL A 118 -5.07 2.38 -18.40
CA VAL A 118 -5.99 2.87 -19.43
C VAL A 118 -7.23 1.99 -19.47
N ARG A 119 -8.39 2.64 -19.45
CA ARG A 119 -9.67 1.93 -19.62
C ARG A 119 -9.85 1.54 -21.08
N ASN A 120 -10.34 0.34 -21.29
CA ASN A 120 -10.71 -0.21 -22.61
C ASN A 120 -12.16 -0.67 -22.59
N GLU A 121 -12.63 -1.22 -23.70
CA GLU A 121 -14.02 -1.69 -23.90
C GLU A 121 -14.47 -2.74 -22.86
N SER A 122 -13.53 -3.45 -22.19
CA SER A 122 -13.89 -4.42 -21.16
C SER A 122 -14.57 -3.80 -19.94
N PHE A 123 -14.39 -2.51 -19.72
CA PHE A 123 -15.05 -1.77 -18.63
C PHE A 123 -16.49 -1.37 -18.97
N ASP A 124 -16.88 -1.35 -20.25
CA ASP A 124 -18.19 -0.91 -20.67
C ASP A 124 -19.29 -1.88 -20.20
N GLY A 125 -20.21 -1.38 -19.38
CA GLY A 125 -21.27 -2.18 -18.75
C GLY A 125 -20.80 -3.27 -17.80
N ALA A 126 -19.52 -3.31 -17.40
CA ALA A 126 -18.99 -4.31 -16.48
C ALA A 126 -19.62 -4.20 -15.08
N ALA A 127 -19.88 -2.99 -14.61
CA ALA A 127 -20.52 -2.73 -13.32
C ALA A 127 -21.96 -3.22 -13.26
N ASP A 128 -22.68 -3.24 -14.39
CA ASP A 128 -24.10 -3.65 -14.46
C ASP A 128 -24.26 -5.16 -14.41
N LYS A 129 -23.19 -5.92 -14.62
CA LYS A 129 -23.20 -7.40 -14.54
C LYS A 129 -23.10 -7.92 -13.12
N LEU A 130 -22.74 -7.06 -12.15
CA LEU A 130 -22.59 -7.44 -10.76
C LEU A 130 -23.97 -7.53 -10.07
N ASP A 131 -24.19 -8.60 -9.33
CA ASP A 131 -25.34 -8.69 -8.43
C ASP A 131 -25.24 -7.62 -7.32
N PRO A 132 -26.35 -7.26 -6.65
CA PRO A 132 -26.37 -6.16 -5.69
C PRO A 132 -25.41 -6.33 -4.51
N GLU A 133 -25.20 -7.55 -4.01
CA GLU A 133 -24.32 -7.82 -2.86
C GLU A 133 -22.86 -7.69 -3.27
N THR A 134 -22.46 -8.34 -4.36
CA THR A 134 -21.10 -8.21 -4.93
C THR A 134 -20.81 -6.76 -5.30
N ARG A 135 -21.78 -6.05 -5.91
CA ARG A 135 -21.65 -4.63 -6.24
C ARG A 135 -21.35 -3.79 -5.00
N LYS A 136 -22.05 -4.02 -3.90
CA LYS A 136 -21.86 -3.29 -2.64
C LYS A 136 -20.46 -3.47 -2.08
N VAL A 137 -20.01 -4.72 -1.89
CA VAL A 137 -18.69 -5.01 -1.31
C VAL A 137 -17.56 -4.55 -2.22
N PHE A 138 -17.79 -4.57 -3.54
CA PHE A 138 -16.80 -4.06 -4.50
C PHE A 138 -16.68 -2.54 -4.50
N ILE A 139 -17.78 -1.80 -4.36
CA ILE A 139 -17.75 -0.34 -4.15
C ILE A 139 -16.95 0.02 -2.88
N GLU A 140 -17.17 -0.72 -1.78
CA GLU A 140 -16.40 -0.51 -0.55
C GLU A 140 -14.90 -0.80 -0.74
N PHE A 141 -14.56 -1.81 -1.52
CA PHE A 141 -13.17 -2.09 -1.90
C PHE A 141 -12.56 -0.92 -2.69
N LEU A 142 -13.23 -0.44 -3.74
CA LEU A 142 -12.75 0.68 -4.56
C LEU A 142 -12.55 1.95 -3.72
N GLU A 143 -13.51 2.28 -2.84
CA GLU A 143 -13.44 3.46 -1.98
C GLU A 143 -12.25 3.42 -1.03
N GLN A 144 -12.08 2.28 -0.34
CA GLN A 144 -11.00 2.16 0.65
C GLN A 144 -9.63 2.10 -0.01
N SER A 145 -9.52 1.41 -1.15
CA SER A 145 -8.29 1.39 -1.93
C SER A 145 -7.96 2.79 -2.46
N CYS A 146 -8.93 3.50 -3.05
CA CYS A 146 -8.74 4.87 -3.52
C CYS A 146 -8.31 5.82 -2.39
N THR A 147 -8.91 5.70 -1.20
CA THR A 147 -8.52 6.51 -0.04
C THR A 147 -7.10 6.19 0.43
N SER A 148 -6.69 4.93 0.39
CA SER A 148 -5.34 4.50 0.75
C SER A 148 -4.29 5.09 -0.19
N GLU A 149 -4.43 4.85 -1.49
CA GLU A 149 -3.54 5.37 -2.53
C GLU A 149 -3.48 6.90 -2.51
N PHE A 150 -4.64 7.56 -2.33
CA PHE A 150 -4.68 9.01 -2.23
C PHE A 150 -3.96 9.54 -0.98
N SER A 151 -3.98 8.81 0.13
CA SER A 151 -3.21 9.18 1.32
C SER A 151 -1.69 9.08 1.09
N GLY A 152 -1.24 8.06 0.36
CA GLY A 152 0.15 7.89 -0.10
C GLY A 152 0.57 9.05 -1.02
N PHE A 153 -0.25 9.35 -2.02
CA PHE A 153 -0.04 10.50 -2.90
C PHE A 153 0.20 11.80 -2.14
N LEU A 154 -0.66 12.14 -1.17
CA LEU A 154 -0.53 13.38 -0.40
C LEU A 154 0.74 13.41 0.44
N LEU A 155 1.10 12.30 1.08
CA LEU A 155 2.31 12.17 1.88
C LEU A 155 3.56 12.36 1.01
N TYR A 156 3.68 11.60 -0.07
CA TYR A 156 4.87 11.63 -0.93
C TYR A 156 5.02 12.96 -1.67
N LYS A 157 3.92 13.54 -2.13
CA LYS A 157 3.91 14.88 -2.73
C LYS A 157 4.42 15.95 -1.76
N GLU A 158 3.96 15.93 -0.51
CA GLU A 158 4.38 16.92 0.49
C GLU A 158 5.83 16.70 0.91
N LEU A 159 6.28 15.44 1.06
CA LEU A 159 7.69 15.10 1.28
C LEU A 159 8.56 15.66 0.15
N SER A 160 8.27 15.31 -1.11
CA SER A 160 9.01 15.82 -2.26
C SER A 160 9.11 17.35 -2.25
N ARG A 161 7.99 18.02 -2.04
CA ARG A 161 7.93 19.47 -2.05
C ARG A 161 8.78 20.14 -0.95
N ARG A 162 8.77 19.56 0.27
CA ARG A 162 9.41 20.14 1.46
C ARG A 162 10.91 19.91 1.54
N ILE A 163 11.39 18.77 1.03
CA ILE A 163 12.80 18.40 1.20
C ILE A 163 13.67 18.72 -0.01
N LYS A 164 13.08 19.19 -1.11
CA LYS A 164 13.70 19.36 -2.43
C LYS A 164 15.02 20.14 -2.41
N GLU A 165 15.07 21.22 -1.64
CA GLU A 165 16.25 22.11 -1.62
C GLU A 165 17.45 21.51 -0.85
N LYS A 166 17.18 20.63 0.12
CA LYS A 166 18.20 20.04 0.98
C LYS A 166 18.59 18.62 0.59
N ASN A 167 17.65 17.86 0.04
CA ASN A 167 17.83 16.46 -0.33
C ASN A 167 17.14 16.15 -1.67
N PRO A 168 17.75 16.55 -2.79
CA PRO A 168 17.13 16.47 -4.11
C PRO A 168 16.86 15.03 -4.58
N LEU A 169 17.77 14.07 -4.31
CA LEU A 169 17.58 12.68 -4.68
C LEU A 169 16.37 12.08 -3.99
N LEU A 170 16.27 12.25 -2.66
CA LEU A 170 15.14 11.76 -1.87
C LEU A 170 13.83 12.43 -2.31
N ALA A 171 13.86 13.72 -2.61
CA ALA A 171 12.72 14.47 -3.09
C ALA A 171 12.24 13.98 -4.46
N GLU A 172 13.16 13.63 -5.36
CA GLU A 172 12.84 13.09 -6.68
C GLU A 172 12.18 11.72 -6.57
N CYS A 173 12.71 10.81 -5.76
CA CYS A 173 12.08 9.51 -5.51
C CYS A 173 10.64 9.67 -5.00
N PHE A 174 10.42 10.54 -4.01
CA PHE A 174 9.05 10.80 -3.53
C PHE A 174 8.16 11.47 -4.57
N ALA A 175 8.71 12.27 -5.50
CA ALA A 175 7.92 12.83 -6.59
C ALA A 175 7.41 11.75 -7.55
N HIS A 176 8.24 10.76 -7.84
CA HIS A 176 7.86 9.63 -8.68
C HIS A 176 6.84 8.73 -8.00
N MET A 177 7.04 8.38 -6.73
CA MET A 177 6.04 7.65 -5.96
C MET A 177 4.71 8.40 -5.89
N ALA A 178 4.72 9.72 -5.64
CA ALA A 178 3.50 10.52 -5.67
C ALA A 178 2.80 10.50 -7.04
N ARG A 179 3.54 10.43 -8.14
CA ARG A 179 2.98 10.26 -9.49
C ARG A 179 2.23 8.94 -9.62
N ASP A 180 2.84 7.85 -9.15
CA ASP A 180 2.29 6.51 -9.25
C ASP A 180 1.03 6.39 -8.37
N GLU A 181 1.07 6.83 -7.13
CA GLU A 181 -0.07 6.88 -6.21
C GLU A 181 -1.24 7.75 -6.73
N ALA A 182 -0.94 8.89 -7.36
CA ALA A 182 -1.96 9.71 -7.99
C ALA A 182 -2.65 8.99 -9.17
N ARG A 183 -1.90 8.18 -9.91
CA ARG A 183 -2.39 7.34 -11.00
C ARG A 183 -3.32 6.25 -10.47
N HIS A 184 -2.89 5.55 -9.42
CA HIS A 184 -3.64 4.52 -8.76
C HIS A 184 -4.97 5.06 -8.18
N ALA A 185 -4.90 6.09 -7.35
CA ALA A 185 -6.09 6.73 -6.76
C ALA A 185 -7.04 7.29 -7.82
N GLY A 186 -6.50 7.95 -8.85
CA GLY A 186 -7.29 8.48 -9.95
C GLY A 186 -8.01 7.41 -10.75
N PHE A 187 -7.34 6.27 -11.00
CA PHE A 187 -7.93 5.14 -11.71
C PHE A 187 -9.04 4.47 -10.89
N LEU A 188 -8.83 4.26 -9.60
CA LEU A 188 -9.84 3.72 -8.67
C LEU A 188 -11.07 4.62 -8.59
N ASN A 189 -10.86 5.93 -8.42
CA ASN A 189 -11.96 6.89 -8.36
C ASN A 189 -12.76 6.94 -9.68
N LYS A 190 -12.05 6.87 -10.81
CA LYS A 190 -12.69 6.78 -12.13
C LYS A 190 -13.46 5.47 -12.29
N SER A 191 -12.97 4.35 -11.74
CA SER A 191 -13.70 3.08 -11.75
C SER A 191 -14.96 3.12 -10.91
N MET A 192 -14.99 3.90 -9.83
CA MET A 192 -16.23 4.14 -9.06
C MET A 192 -17.32 4.83 -9.88
N ALA A 193 -16.96 5.61 -10.92
CA ALA A 193 -17.93 6.26 -11.79
C ALA A 193 -18.81 5.25 -12.56
N ASP A 194 -18.31 4.04 -12.85
CA ASP A 194 -19.11 2.96 -13.46
C ASP A 194 -20.26 2.50 -12.55
N PHE A 195 -20.13 2.77 -11.26
CA PHE A 195 -21.14 2.51 -10.24
C PHE A 195 -22.03 3.72 -9.94
N GLY A 196 -21.88 4.81 -10.70
CA GLY A 196 -22.57 6.09 -10.48
C GLY A 196 -22.07 6.87 -9.27
N LEU A 197 -20.84 6.58 -8.78
CA LEU A 197 -20.25 7.15 -7.56
C LEU A 197 -18.86 7.72 -7.82
N GLN A 198 -18.44 8.66 -6.99
CA GLN A 198 -17.04 9.12 -6.92
C GLN A 198 -16.72 9.68 -5.54
N LEU A 199 -15.44 9.67 -5.15
CA LEU A 199 -14.97 10.36 -3.96
C LEU A 199 -14.62 11.82 -4.29
N ASP A 200 -15.00 12.74 -3.40
CA ASP A 200 -14.48 14.09 -3.44
C ASP A 200 -13.10 14.15 -2.76
N LEU A 201 -12.06 13.96 -3.57
CA LEU A 201 -10.68 13.95 -3.10
C LEU A 201 -10.25 15.34 -2.57
N GLY A 202 -10.87 16.42 -3.05
CA GLY A 202 -10.67 17.76 -2.53
C GLY A 202 -11.21 17.89 -1.10
N PHE A 203 -12.41 17.40 -0.86
CA PHE A 203 -13.00 17.35 0.47
C PHE A 203 -12.17 16.50 1.43
N LEU A 204 -11.69 15.32 1.00
CA LEU A 204 -10.81 14.47 1.79
C LEU A 204 -9.54 15.21 2.20
N THR A 205 -8.91 15.95 1.27
CA THR A 205 -7.70 16.74 1.56
C THR A 205 -7.96 17.80 2.64
N ALA A 206 -9.10 18.48 2.57
CA ALA A 206 -9.42 19.58 3.47
C ALA A 206 -9.89 19.12 4.87
N ASN A 207 -10.50 17.93 4.98
CA ASN A 207 -11.24 17.52 6.19
C ASN A 207 -10.62 16.31 6.92
N LYS A 208 -9.59 15.65 6.39
CA LYS A 208 -8.94 14.53 7.08
C LYS A 208 -7.97 15.01 8.15
N SER A 209 -7.98 14.29 9.27
CA SER A 209 -6.99 14.46 10.34
C SER A 209 -5.71 13.74 9.98
N TYR A 210 -4.58 14.43 10.14
CA TYR A 210 -3.27 13.86 9.89
C TYR A 210 -2.67 13.30 11.17
N THR A 211 -2.13 12.07 11.10
CA THR A 211 -1.38 11.44 12.17
C THR A 211 0.10 11.77 12.01
N PHE A 212 0.71 12.39 13.02
CA PHE A 212 2.14 12.65 13.02
C PHE A 212 2.94 11.40 13.35
N PHE A 213 3.87 11.06 12.47
CA PHE A 213 4.89 10.04 12.72
C PHE A 213 6.28 10.63 12.56
N LYS A 214 7.23 10.26 13.45
CA LYS A 214 8.65 10.52 13.20
C LYS A 214 9.10 9.81 11.92
N PRO A 215 10.12 10.33 11.19
CA PRO A 215 10.55 9.75 9.91
C PRO A 215 10.72 8.23 9.92
N LYS A 216 11.40 7.67 10.92
CA LYS A 216 11.58 6.21 11.03
C LYS A 216 10.26 5.43 11.08
N PHE A 217 9.20 6.00 11.65
CA PHE A 217 7.89 5.35 11.75
C PHE A 217 7.11 5.46 10.44
N ILE A 218 7.33 6.54 9.69
CA ILE A 218 6.89 6.61 8.29
C ILE A 218 7.52 5.47 7.51
N PHE A 219 8.83 5.26 7.61
CA PHE A 219 9.51 4.18 6.87
C PHE A 219 8.95 2.81 7.18
N TYR A 220 8.73 2.49 8.46
CA TYR A 220 8.16 1.19 8.82
C TYR A 220 6.72 1.02 8.33
N ALA A 221 5.88 2.04 8.50
CA ALA A 221 4.48 1.99 8.11
C ALA A 221 4.34 1.88 6.59
N THR A 222 5.04 2.73 5.83
CA THR A 222 4.94 2.77 4.37
C THR A 222 5.61 1.56 3.74
N TYR A 223 6.82 1.16 4.17
CA TYR A 223 7.44 -0.09 3.71
C TYR A 223 6.49 -1.29 3.81
N LEU A 224 5.83 -1.45 4.97
CA LEU A 224 4.91 -2.56 5.17
C LEU A 224 3.64 -2.40 4.32
N SER A 225 3.12 -1.18 4.15
CA SER A 225 1.98 -0.92 3.30
C SER A 225 2.26 -1.31 1.85
N GLU A 226 3.37 -0.84 1.29
CA GLU A 226 3.80 -1.13 -0.08
C GLU A 226 4.04 -2.64 -0.30
N LYS A 227 4.79 -3.29 0.60
CA LYS A 227 5.04 -4.74 0.47
C LYS A 227 3.79 -5.59 0.68
N ILE A 228 2.85 -5.18 1.51
CA ILE A 228 1.54 -5.81 1.62
C ILE A 228 0.75 -5.58 0.34
N GLY A 229 0.71 -4.37 -0.20
CA GLY A 229 0.08 -4.03 -1.48
C GLY A 229 0.56 -4.94 -2.59
N TYR A 230 1.88 -5.06 -2.74
CA TYR A 230 2.48 -6.00 -3.70
C TYR A 230 1.97 -7.43 -3.55
N TRP A 231 2.04 -8.00 -2.34
CA TRP A 231 1.64 -9.40 -2.12
C TRP A 231 0.12 -9.61 -2.28
N ARG A 232 -0.67 -8.61 -1.93
CA ARG A 232 -2.13 -8.64 -2.12
C ARG A 232 -2.51 -8.64 -3.59
N TYR A 233 -1.99 -7.70 -4.35
CA TYR A 233 -2.34 -7.54 -5.77
C TYR A 233 -1.84 -8.72 -6.60
N ILE A 234 -0.61 -9.17 -6.40
CA ILE A 234 -0.07 -10.30 -7.16
C ILE A 234 -0.76 -11.63 -6.80
N ALA A 235 -1.19 -11.81 -5.55
CA ALA A 235 -1.93 -13.01 -5.14
C ALA A 235 -3.31 -13.07 -5.81
N ILE A 236 -4.06 -11.97 -5.80
CA ILE A 236 -5.35 -11.88 -6.50
C ILE A 236 -5.15 -12.08 -8.00
N PHE A 237 -4.19 -11.40 -8.61
CA PHE A 237 -3.90 -11.55 -10.05
C PHE A 237 -3.65 -13.00 -10.43
N ARG A 238 -2.72 -13.67 -9.74
CA ARG A 238 -2.37 -15.07 -9.99
C ARG A 238 -3.52 -16.05 -9.75
N HIS A 239 -4.40 -15.74 -8.79
CA HIS A 239 -5.61 -16.53 -8.56
C HIS A 239 -6.57 -16.38 -9.73
N LEU A 240 -6.86 -15.15 -10.17
CA LEU A 240 -7.80 -14.87 -11.26
C LEU A 240 -7.28 -15.29 -12.64
N GLU A 241 -5.97 -15.43 -12.83
CA GLU A 241 -5.41 -16.07 -14.04
C GLU A 241 -5.72 -17.57 -14.10
N LYS A 242 -5.83 -18.25 -12.94
CA LYS A 242 -6.22 -19.66 -12.86
C LYS A 242 -7.73 -19.86 -12.82
N HIS A 243 -8.46 -18.86 -12.38
CA HIS A 243 -9.90 -18.84 -12.17
C HIS A 243 -10.54 -17.62 -12.84
N PRO A 244 -10.47 -17.51 -14.19
CA PRO A 244 -10.99 -16.35 -14.90
C PRO A 244 -12.49 -16.12 -14.73
N GLU A 245 -13.26 -17.19 -14.39
CA GLU A 245 -14.68 -17.14 -14.04
C GLU A 245 -14.97 -16.31 -12.79
N SER A 246 -14.00 -16.18 -11.89
CA SER A 246 -14.10 -15.40 -10.64
C SER A 246 -13.69 -13.92 -10.82
N LYS A 247 -13.36 -13.51 -12.04
CA LYS A 247 -12.96 -12.12 -12.34
C LYS A 247 -14.21 -11.24 -12.47
N ILE A 248 -14.65 -10.65 -11.38
CA ILE A 248 -15.88 -9.86 -11.29
C ILE A 248 -15.81 -8.49 -11.99
N TYR A 249 -14.62 -7.93 -12.21
CA TYR A 249 -14.47 -6.61 -12.80
C TYR A 249 -13.09 -6.44 -13.47
N PRO A 250 -12.96 -5.69 -14.58
CA PRO A 250 -11.74 -5.62 -15.38
C PRO A 250 -10.52 -4.99 -14.68
N ILE A 251 -10.68 -4.25 -13.58
CA ILE A 251 -9.58 -3.63 -12.84
C ILE A 251 -8.50 -4.65 -12.42
N PHE A 252 -8.90 -5.89 -12.15
CA PHE A 252 -7.98 -6.96 -11.76
C PHE A 252 -6.98 -7.34 -12.85
N ASN A 253 -7.25 -7.00 -14.13
CA ASN A 253 -6.29 -7.17 -15.22
C ASN A 253 -5.05 -6.27 -15.08
N LEU A 254 -5.15 -5.20 -14.28
CA LEU A 254 -4.08 -4.23 -14.08
C LEU A 254 -3.24 -4.53 -12.83
N PHE A 255 -3.61 -5.53 -12.05
CA PHE A 255 -2.95 -5.83 -10.77
C PHE A 255 -1.51 -6.29 -10.93
N GLU A 256 -1.13 -6.93 -12.03
CA GLU A 256 0.27 -7.28 -12.31
C GLU A 256 1.15 -6.02 -12.47
N ASN A 257 0.69 -5.04 -13.23
CA ASN A 257 1.39 -3.78 -13.41
C ASN A 257 1.38 -2.93 -12.12
N TRP A 258 0.26 -2.96 -11.40
CA TRP A 258 0.11 -2.25 -10.15
C TRP A 258 1.08 -2.77 -9.09
N CYS A 259 1.15 -4.09 -8.90
CA CYS A 259 2.06 -4.67 -7.92
C CYS A 259 3.54 -4.40 -8.24
N GLN A 260 3.91 -4.13 -9.50
CA GLN A 260 5.27 -3.71 -9.84
C GLN A 260 5.60 -2.31 -9.29
N ASP A 261 4.64 -1.38 -9.29
CA ASP A 261 4.81 -0.07 -8.66
C ASP A 261 4.97 -0.24 -7.14
N GLU A 262 4.06 -0.96 -6.49
CA GLU A 262 4.14 -1.26 -5.04
C GLU A 262 5.46 -1.91 -4.63
N ASN A 263 5.97 -2.83 -5.48
CA ASN A 263 7.27 -3.46 -5.18
C ASN A 263 8.41 -2.45 -5.22
N ARG A 264 8.46 -1.57 -6.23
CA ARG A 264 9.48 -0.52 -6.34
C ARG A 264 9.39 0.49 -5.19
N HIS A 265 8.17 0.88 -4.78
CA HIS A 265 7.94 1.72 -3.61
C HIS A 265 8.51 1.06 -2.35
N GLY A 266 8.21 -0.21 -2.15
CA GLY A 266 8.75 -0.96 -1.01
C GLY A 266 10.26 -1.14 -1.06
N ASP A 267 10.87 -1.37 -2.23
CA ASP A 267 12.33 -1.47 -2.40
C ASP A 267 13.01 -0.13 -2.11
N PHE A 268 12.38 0.99 -2.46
CA PHE A 268 12.86 2.32 -2.10
C PHE A 268 12.92 2.50 -0.57
N PHE A 269 11.89 2.13 0.17
CA PHE A 269 11.94 2.22 1.64
C PHE A 269 12.93 1.24 2.26
N ASP A 270 13.16 0.07 1.66
CA ASP A 270 14.22 -0.86 2.05
C ASP A 270 15.59 -0.16 1.92
N ALA A 271 15.89 0.40 0.74
CA ALA A 271 17.14 1.11 0.48
C ALA A 271 17.32 2.35 1.40
N LEU A 272 16.24 3.08 1.64
CA LEU A 272 16.25 4.24 2.54
C LEU A 272 16.55 3.84 3.99
N MET A 273 15.98 2.75 4.48
CA MET A 273 16.28 2.23 5.82
C MET A 273 17.72 1.73 5.95
N LYS A 274 18.31 1.16 4.88
CA LYS A 274 19.73 0.80 4.83
C LYS A 274 20.62 2.04 4.87
N ALA A 275 20.23 3.13 4.21
CA ALA A 275 20.90 4.42 4.31
C ALA A 275 20.80 5.04 5.72
N GLN A 276 19.80 4.65 6.51
CA GLN A 276 19.56 5.12 7.87
C GLN A 276 19.68 3.98 8.89
N PRO A 277 20.90 3.45 9.15
CA PRO A 277 21.10 2.21 9.91
C PRO A 277 20.53 2.25 11.34
N ASP A 278 20.40 3.43 11.94
CA ASP A 278 19.76 3.59 13.26
C ASP A 278 18.26 3.22 13.27
N THR A 279 17.64 3.17 12.09
CA THR A 279 16.25 2.74 11.95
C THR A 279 16.10 1.23 12.10
N ILE A 280 17.10 0.45 11.70
CA ILE A 280 17.07 -1.02 11.66
C ILE A 280 18.05 -1.70 12.61
N ARG A 281 18.84 -0.95 13.39
CA ARG A 281 19.82 -1.49 14.33
C ARG A 281 19.46 -1.21 15.77
N GLY A 282 19.93 -2.07 16.67
CA GLY A 282 19.80 -1.92 18.11
C GLY A 282 18.46 -2.42 18.69
N PHE A 283 18.33 -2.29 20.02
CA PHE A 283 17.16 -2.79 20.74
C PHE A 283 15.88 -2.05 20.39
N SER A 284 15.95 -0.72 20.26
CA SER A 284 14.80 0.11 19.90
C SER A 284 14.23 -0.24 18.52
N ALA A 285 15.09 -0.47 17.52
CA ALA A 285 14.66 -0.89 16.19
C ALA A 285 13.93 -2.24 16.24
N ARG A 286 14.50 -3.25 16.95
CA ARG A 286 13.83 -4.55 17.13
C ARG A 286 12.44 -4.44 17.74
N LEU A 287 12.28 -3.57 18.75
CA LEU A 287 11.00 -3.34 19.41
C LEU A 287 9.97 -2.72 18.44
N TRP A 288 10.38 -1.68 17.72
CA TRP A 288 9.48 -0.96 16.82
C TRP A 288 9.14 -1.74 15.54
N CYS A 289 10.11 -2.39 14.91
CA CYS A 289 9.83 -3.26 13.76
C CYS A 289 8.81 -4.34 14.11
N ARG A 290 8.99 -4.99 15.27
CA ARG A 290 8.03 -5.96 15.79
C ARG A 290 6.64 -5.37 16.03
N PHE A 291 6.58 -4.16 16.62
CA PHE A 291 5.31 -3.47 16.85
C PHE A 291 4.59 -3.16 15.54
N PHE A 292 5.29 -2.62 14.56
CA PHE A 292 4.69 -2.27 13.28
C PHE A 292 4.22 -3.50 12.50
N LEU A 293 5.03 -4.57 12.44
CA LEU A 293 4.62 -5.84 11.84
C LEU A 293 3.33 -6.37 12.48
N LEU A 294 3.30 -6.42 13.81
CA LEU A 294 2.13 -6.92 14.54
C LEU A 294 0.90 -6.04 14.32
N ALA A 295 1.06 -4.72 14.42
CA ALA A 295 -0.05 -3.78 14.26
C ALA A 295 -0.67 -3.88 12.87
N VAL A 296 0.17 -3.94 11.83
CA VAL A 296 -0.30 -4.01 10.45
C VAL A 296 -0.93 -5.36 10.15
N PHE A 297 -0.31 -6.48 10.55
CA PHE A 297 -0.86 -7.81 10.31
C PHE A 297 -2.17 -8.05 11.06
N ALA A 298 -2.26 -7.64 12.33
CA ALA A 298 -3.49 -7.78 13.09
C ALA A 298 -4.63 -6.92 12.52
N THR A 299 -4.32 -5.68 12.13
CA THR A 299 -5.32 -4.79 11.53
C THR A 299 -5.81 -5.32 10.18
N MET A 300 -4.90 -5.79 9.32
CA MET A 300 -5.24 -6.38 8.03
C MET A 300 -6.14 -7.61 8.22
N TYR A 301 -5.71 -8.57 9.03
CA TYR A 301 -6.43 -9.81 9.25
C TYR A 301 -7.85 -9.59 9.78
N VAL A 302 -8.00 -8.76 10.83
CA VAL A 302 -9.33 -8.45 11.40
C VAL A 302 -10.22 -7.75 10.38
N ARG A 303 -9.66 -6.82 9.61
CA ARG A 303 -10.41 -6.07 8.60
C ARG A 303 -10.86 -6.94 7.44
N ASP A 304 -9.97 -7.79 6.93
CA ASP A 304 -10.25 -8.56 5.74
C ASP A 304 -11.20 -9.73 6.04
N VAL A 305 -11.08 -10.36 7.19
CA VAL A 305 -12.07 -11.36 7.66
C VAL A 305 -13.45 -10.72 7.91
N ALA A 306 -13.49 -9.47 8.42
CA ALA A 306 -14.76 -8.74 8.57
C ALA A 306 -15.40 -8.33 7.23
N ARG A 307 -14.71 -8.55 6.10
CA ARG A 307 -15.15 -8.22 4.73
C ARG A 307 -14.93 -9.41 3.79
N LYS A 308 -15.05 -10.61 4.33
CA LYS A 308 -14.84 -11.87 3.62
C LYS A 308 -15.65 -12.00 2.33
N GLU A 309 -16.83 -11.37 2.27
CA GLU A 309 -17.71 -11.39 1.10
C GLU A 309 -17.02 -10.86 -0.16
N PHE A 310 -16.09 -9.89 -0.02
CA PHE A 310 -15.28 -9.42 -1.14
C PHE A 310 -14.34 -10.52 -1.68
N TYR A 311 -13.71 -11.28 -0.80
CA TYR A 311 -12.82 -12.38 -1.19
C TYR A 311 -13.60 -13.56 -1.74
N GLU A 312 -14.74 -13.90 -1.11
CA GLU A 312 -15.65 -14.94 -1.57
C GLU A 312 -16.17 -14.65 -2.99
N ALA A 313 -16.46 -13.37 -3.33
CA ALA A 313 -16.83 -12.97 -4.69
C ALA A 313 -15.71 -13.19 -5.72
N LEU A 314 -14.46 -13.23 -5.29
CA LEU A 314 -13.30 -13.55 -6.13
C LEU A 314 -12.93 -15.04 -6.07
N GLY A 315 -13.71 -15.89 -5.40
CA GLY A 315 -13.40 -17.30 -5.21
C GLY A 315 -12.25 -17.58 -4.25
N LEU A 316 -11.98 -16.65 -3.31
CA LEU A 316 -10.93 -16.74 -2.31
C LEU A 316 -11.50 -16.92 -0.90
N ASP A 317 -10.84 -17.71 -0.06
CA ASP A 317 -11.03 -17.65 1.39
C ASP A 317 -10.20 -16.53 1.99
N ALA A 318 -10.83 -15.60 2.71
CA ALA A 318 -10.16 -14.43 3.27
C ALA A 318 -9.03 -14.81 4.26
N ARG A 319 -9.21 -15.85 5.06
CA ARG A 319 -8.24 -16.30 6.05
C ARG A 319 -7.00 -16.91 5.41
N ASP A 320 -7.20 -17.76 4.42
CA ASP A 320 -6.09 -18.42 3.71
C ASP A 320 -5.33 -17.42 2.85
N TYR A 321 -6.05 -16.49 2.24
CA TYR A 321 -5.46 -15.37 1.52
C TYR A 321 -4.58 -14.52 2.42
N ASP A 322 -5.08 -14.07 3.58
CA ASP A 322 -4.33 -13.26 4.52
C ASP A 322 -3.15 -14.01 5.14
N LYS A 323 -3.29 -15.31 5.42
CA LYS A 323 -2.15 -16.14 5.86
C LYS A 323 -1.02 -16.10 4.84
N TYR A 324 -1.35 -16.22 3.55
CA TYR A 324 -0.37 -16.12 2.47
C TYR A 324 0.29 -14.75 2.43
N VAL A 325 -0.50 -13.66 2.46
CA VAL A 325 0.01 -12.29 2.42
C VAL A 325 0.90 -11.97 3.63
N ILE A 326 0.47 -12.36 4.83
CA ILE A 326 1.24 -12.19 6.08
C ILE A 326 2.55 -12.98 6.02
N ASP A 327 2.52 -14.26 5.63
CA ASP A 327 3.72 -15.10 5.51
C ASP A 327 4.72 -14.47 4.54
N LYS A 328 4.27 -14.05 3.36
CA LYS A 328 5.10 -13.45 2.34
C LYS A 328 5.64 -12.07 2.71
N THR A 329 4.83 -11.23 3.34
CA THR A 329 5.29 -9.92 3.84
C THR A 329 6.31 -10.09 4.97
N ASN A 330 6.08 -11.04 5.87
CA ASN A 330 7.00 -11.34 6.96
C ASN A 330 8.35 -11.89 6.44
N GLU A 331 8.32 -12.77 5.42
CA GLU A 331 9.49 -13.25 4.70
C GLU A 331 10.27 -12.10 4.02
N THR A 332 9.56 -11.21 3.33
CA THR A 332 10.16 -10.05 2.67
C THR A 332 10.77 -9.10 3.70
N SER A 333 10.07 -8.86 4.81
CA SER A 333 10.53 -7.98 5.89
C SER A 333 11.78 -8.50 6.60
N ALA A 334 12.03 -9.82 6.60
CA ALA A 334 13.25 -10.39 7.15
C ALA A 334 14.53 -9.96 6.42
N ARG A 335 14.42 -9.37 5.23
CA ARG A 335 15.57 -8.85 4.46
C ARG A 335 16.10 -7.54 5.01
N VAL A 336 15.25 -6.71 5.64
CA VAL A 336 15.61 -5.38 6.13
C VAL A 336 15.36 -5.19 7.62
N PHE A 337 14.28 -5.72 8.17
CA PHE A 337 13.99 -5.61 9.60
C PHE A 337 14.89 -6.55 10.41
N PRO A 338 15.36 -6.13 11.59
CA PRO A 338 16.25 -6.96 12.43
C PRO A 338 15.53 -8.15 13.08
N VAL A 339 14.21 -8.13 13.12
CA VAL A 339 13.35 -9.20 13.65
C VAL A 339 12.05 -9.25 12.87
N VAL A 340 11.48 -10.45 12.76
CA VAL A 340 10.15 -10.70 12.22
C VAL A 340 9.30 -11.52 13.19
N LEU A 341 8.00 -11.64 12.94
CA LEU A 341 7.10 -12.39 13.78
C LEU A 341 7.22 -13.90 13.52
N ASP A 342 7.02 -14.71 14.55
CA ASP A 342 6.91 -16.16 14.40
C ASP A 342 5.47 -16.53 13.95
N VAL A 343 5.19 -16.28 12.67
CA VAL A 343 3.88 -16.58 12.06
C VAL A 343 3.66 -18.08 11.82
N ARG A 344 4.69 -18.92 12.02
CA ARG A 344 4.56 -20.38 11.95
C ARG A 344 3.99 -20.96 13.25
N ASN A 345 4.03 -20.21 14.33
CA ASN A 345 3.50 -20.63 15.61
C ASN A 345 1.96 -20.63 15.59
N PRO A 346 1.29 -21.78 15.82
CA PRO A 346 -0.17 -21.84 15.79
C PRO A 346 -0.86 -20.86 16.76
N LYS A 347 -0.17 -20.51 17.87
CA LYS A 347 -0.70 -19.52 18.84
C LYS A 347 -0.83 -18.13 18.24
N PHE A 348 -0.03 -17.77 17.22
CA PHE A 348 -0.16 -16.49 16.52
C PHE A 348 -1.55 -16.40 15.88
N TRP A 349 -1.94 -17.39 15.08
CA TRP A 349 -3.22 -17.43 14.38
C TRP A 349 -4.40 -17.55 15.34
N GLN A 350 -4.30 -18.40 16.38
CA GLN A 350 -5.34 -18.52 17.40
C GLN A 350 -5.64 -17.18 18.10
N ARG A 351 -4.61 -16.32 18.28
CA ARG A 351 -4.80 -14.99 18.88
C ARG A 351 -5.41 -14.00 17.89
N LEU A 352 -5.03 -14.06 16.62
CA LEU A 352 -5.66 -13.25 15.58
C LEU A 352 -7.15 -13.60 15.44
N GLU A 353 -7.52 -14.89 15.48
CA GLU A 353 -8.93 -15.31 15.48
C GLU A 353 -9.71 -14.78 16.71
N ARG A 354 -9.07 -14.67 17.88
CA ARG A 354 -9.71 -14.03 19.04
C ARG A 354 -9.95 -12.53 18.80
N LEU A 355 -9.02 -11.84 18.14
CA LEU A 355 -9.25 -10.44 17.75
C LEU A 355 -10.40 -10.31 16.77
N VAL A 356 -10.54 -11.24 15.80
CA VAL A 356 -11.69 -11.30 14.89
C VAL A 356 -12.99 -11.46 15.68
N SER A 357 -13.10 -12.48 16.55
CA SER A 357 -14.30 -12.72 17.37
C SER A 357 -14.66 -11.54 18.27
N ASN A 358 -13.65 -10.88 18.86
CA ASN A 358 -13.87 -9.67 19.67
C ASN A 358 -14.37 -8.50 18.80
N ASN A 359 -13.88 -8.37 17.57
CA ASN A 359 -14.33 -7.34 16.64
C ASN A 359 -15.78 -7.58 16.17
N GLU A 360 -16.17 -8.83 15.94
CA GLU A 360 -17.55 -9.22 15.65
C GLU A 360 -18.48 -8.84 16.82
N ALA A 361 -18.05 -9.11 18.04
CA ALA A 361 -18.81 -8.71 19.25
C ALA A 361 -18.92 -7.18 19.38
N LEU A 362 -17.86 -6.42 19.07
CA LEU A 362 -17.90 -4.94 19.02
C LEU A 362 -18.89 -4.44 17.98
N SER A 363 -18.92 -5.06 16.80
CA SER A 363 -19.87 -4.74 15.71
C SER A 363 -21.31 -5.05 16.11
N ALA A 364 -21.54 -6.17 16.79
CA ALA A 364 -22.87 -6.54 17.32
C ALA A 364 -23.36 -5.52 18.37
N VAL A 365 -22.48 -5.01 19.23
CA VAL A 365 -22.82 -3.93 20.17
C VAL A 365 -23.21 -2.65 19.42
N ASP A 366 -22.53 -2.31 18.34
CA ASP A 366 -22.89 -1.14 17.52
C ASP A 366 -24.26 -1.32 16.83
N ALA A 367 -24.53 -2.52 16.32
CA ALA A 367 -25.80 -2.86 15.66
C ALA A 367 -26.98 -2.92 16.64
N SER A 368 -26.74 -3.18 17.94
CA SER A 368 -27.82 -3.31 18.94
C SER A 368 -28.58 -2.00 19.24
N GLY A 369 -28.09 -0.86 18.71
CA GLY A 369 -28.70 0.45 18.93
C GLY A 369 -28.58 0.95 20.37
N GLY A 370 -29.35 1.99 20.70
CA GLY A 370 -29.40 2.57 22.03
C GLY A 370 -28.43 3.75 22.24
N PRO A 371 -28.45 4.37 23.44
CA PRO A 371 -27.64 5.54 23.74
C PRO A 371 -26.12 5.27 23.64
N THR A 372 -25.39 6.21 23.02
CA THR A 372 -23.95 6.10 22.82
C THR A 372 -23.17 5.78 24.12
N PRO A 373 -23.42 6.39 25.30
CA PRO A 373 -22.69 6.08 26.52
C PRO A 373 -22.84 4.60 26.95
N LEU A 374 -24.05 4.04 26.82
CA LEU A 374 -24.32 2.64 27.18
C LEU A 374 -23.60 1.68 26.22
N ARG A 375 -23.60 1.99 24.90
CA ARG A 375 -22.85 1.19 23.92
C ARG A 375 -21.35 1.24 24.21
N THR A 376 -20.80 2.42 24.54
CA THR A 376 -19.39 2.56 24.90
C THR A 376 -19.05 1.69 26.11
N LEU A 377 -19.88 1.71 27.15
CA LEU A 377 -19.67 0.86 28.34
C LEU A 377 -19.70 -0.64 28.00
N ARG A 378 -20.63 -1.08 27.14
CA ARG A 378 -20.71 -2.49 26.67
C ARG A 378 -19.48 -2.91 25.85
N LYS A 379 -18.79 -1.97 25.21
CA LYS A 379 -17.57 -2.26 24.42
C LYS A 379 -16.31 -2.39 25.26
N LEU A 380 -16.27 -1.85 26.48
CA LEU A 380 -15.07 -1.85 27.34
C LEU A 380 -14.45 -3.24 27.55
N PRO A 381 -15.22 -4.31 27.84
CA PRO A 381 -14.64 -5.64 28.00
C PRO A 381 -13.94 -6.15 26.75
N TRP A 382 -14.52 -5.88 25.57
CA TRP A 382 -13.96 -6.31 24.28
C TRP A 382 -12.70 -5.51 23.90
N TRP A 383 -12.65 -4.21 24.19
CA TRP A 383 -11.43 -3.43 24.03
C TRP A 383 -10.32 -3.91 24.96
N ALA A 384 -10.65 -4.22 26.22
CA ALA A 384 -9.68 -4.80 27.16
C ALA A 384 -9.19 -6.18 26.68
N ALA A 385 -10.08 -7.03 26.17
CA ALA A 385 -9.72 -8.32 25.60
C ALA A 385 -8.80 -8.17 24.37
N ASN A 386 -9.10 -7.24 23.47
CA ASN A 386 -8.25 -6.93 22.32
C ASN A 386 -6.86 -6.43 22.78
N GLY A 387 -6.80 -5.52 23.74
CA GLY A 387 -5.53 -5.05 24.31
C GLY A 387 -4.71 -6.19 24.92
N LEU A 388 -5.36 -7.12 25.61
CA LEU A 388 -4.71 -8.30 26.18
C LEU A 388 -4.18 -9.27 25.10
N GLU A 389 -4.96 -9.56 24.06
CA GLU A 389 -4.50 -10.45 22.98
C GLU A 389 -3.37 -9.80 22.17
N MET A 390 -3.43 -8.48 21.89
CA MET A 390 -2.33 -7.73 21.27
C MET A 390 -1.07 -7.76 22.14
N ALA A 391 -1.19 -7.60 23.46
CA ALA A 391 -0.05 -7.70 24.38
C ALA A 391 0.57 -9.10 24.35
N LYS A 392 -0.26 -10.16 24.38
CA LYS A 392 0.22 -11.54 24.28
C LYS A 392 0.91 -11.82 22.94
N LEU A 393 0.37 -11.33 21.81
CA LEU A 393 1.01 -11.41 20.50
C LEU A 393 2.35 -10.69 20.51
N PHE A 394 2.39 -9.50 21.08
CA PHE A 394 3.62 -8.72 21.20
C PHE A 394 4.66 -9.40 22.10
N LEU A 395 4.29 -10.17 23.09
CA LEU A 395 5.20 -10.91 23.99
C LEU A 395 5.65 -12.27 23.42
N MET A 396 5.08 -12.76 22.32
CA MET A 396 5.59 -13.97 21.65
C MET A 396 7.03 -13.73 21.19
N ALA A 397 7.91 -14.72 21.31
CA ALA A 397 9.29 -14.57 20.88
C ALA A 397 9.37 -14.26 19.36
N PRO A 398 10.04 -13.17 18.95
CA PRO A 398 10.26 -12.91 17.55
C PRO A 398 11.39 -13.78 17.00
N ILE A 399 11.42 -13.97 15.69
CA ILE A 399 12.54 -14.59 14.98
C ILE A 399 13.54 -13.48 14.62
N ARG A 400 14.82 -13.65 14.92
CA ARG A 400 15.86 -12.76 14.40
C ARG A 400 16.01 -13.00 12.91
N SER A 401 16.10 -11.94 12.13
CA SER A 401 16.14 -12.04 10.67
C SER A 401 17.34 -12.84 10.15
N GLU A 402 18.48 -12.80 10.83
CA GLU A 402 19.65 -13.62 10.57
C GLU A 402 19.38 -15.13 10.67
N ASN A 403 18.38 -15.53 11.48
CA ASN A 403 17.98 -16.92 11.70
C ASN A 403 16.68 -17.29 10.96
N PHE A 404 16.14 -16.36 10.17
CA PHE A 404 14.91 -16.61 9.43
C PHE A 404 15.17 -17.51 8.23
N GLN A 405 14.47 -18.63 8.16
CA GLN A 405 14.49 -19.52 7.01
C GLN A 405 13.15 -19.45 6.30
N PRO A 406 13.11 -19.06 5.01
CA PRO A 406 11.89 -19.13 4.21
C PRO A 406 11.32 -20.55 4.20
N ALA A 407 10.00 -20.69 4.11
CA ALA A 407 9.41 -21.99 3.89
C ALA A 407 9.86 -22.52 2.52
N ILE A 408 10.48 -23.68 2.50
CA ILE A 408 10.74 -24.43 1.26
C ILE A 408 9.35 -24.86 0.76
N ARG A 409 8.93 -24.31 -0.37
CA ARG A 409 7.69 -24.69 -1.05
C ARG A 409 8.02 -25.49 -2.30
#